data_da03632428bde412a27ca326b278bf3a
#
_entry.id   da03632428bde412a27ca326b278bf3a
#
_cell.length_a   1.000
_cell.length_b   1.000
_cell.length_c   1.000
_cell.angle_alpha   90.00
_cell.angle_beta   90.00
_cell.angle_gamma   90.00
#
_symmetry.space_group_name_H-M   'P 1'
#
loop_
_entity.id
_entity.type
_entity.pdbx_description
1 polymer ?
#
loop_
_entity_poly.entity_id
_entity_poly.type
_entity_poly.pdbx_seq_one_letter_code
_entity_poly.pdbx_strand_id
1 'polypeptide(L)'
;MAKRPSPRVTTPGLRARNKAAIRQRIVTAALSLFQTKGFEATTTRSIARKAGIAEGTVFNYFATKEEIALHFFEEEVDHAIATVRDNPRLRKAPLEEKLFALVQSQLEYLAPHERFIGAAFVEALKPASSLGPFSHRSEELRHRYLGFVQELFEESTPKRKPGGLAFWGPQVFWIYYLGLLLFWLHDTSPRKQNTLAFLDRSLTMGVALFTQGKW
;
A
#
# COMPACT_ATOMS: atom_id res chain seq x y z
N MET A 1 30.51 -32.18 13.45
CA MET A 1 29.42 -31.18 13.30
C MET A 1 29.86 -30.12 12.29
N ALA A 2 29.38 -30.17 11.07
CA ALA A 2 29.75 -29.22 10.02
C ALA A 2 28.89 -27.97 10.14
N LYS A 3 29.52 -26.80 10.29
CA LYS A 3 28.91 -25.48 10.38
C LYS A 3 28.29 -25.13 9.03
N ARG A 4 26.93 -24.99 8.96
CA ARG A 4 26.25 -24.53 7.76
C ARG A 4 26.70 -23.10 7.41
N PRO A 5 27.07 -22.81 6.16
CA PRO A 5 27.44 -21.46 5.76
C PRO A 5 26.22 -20.55 5.83
N SER A 6 26.39 -19.36 6.41
CA SER A 6 25.39 -18.29 6.44
C SER A 6 25.03 -17.85 5.01
N PRO A 7 23.76 -17.50 4.71
CA PRO A 7 23.37 -17.00 3.40
C PRO A 7 24.12 -15.70 3.09
N ARG A 8 24.87 -15.68 1.99
CA ARG A 8 25.52 -14.46 1.48
C ARG A 8 24.44 -13.50 1.01
N VAL A 9 24.30 -12.37 1.68
CA VAL A 9 23.53 -11.23 1.17
C VAL A 9 24.26 -10.74 -0.08
N THR A 10 23.76 -11.11 -1.25
CA THR A 10 24.29 -10.62 -2.54
C THR A 10 23.89 -9.17 -2.73
N THR A 11 24.84 -8.26 -2.58
CA THR A 11 24.65 -6.84 -2.91
C THR A 11 24.28 -6.72 -4.39
N PRO A 12 23.21 -6.00 -4.76
CA PRO A 12 22.81 -5.80 -6.15
C PRO A 12 23.96 -5.23 -6.97
N GLY A 13 24.21 -5.79 -8.17
CA GLY A 13 25.24 -5.29 -9.07
C GLY A 13 25.00 -3.83 -9.50
N LEU A 14 26.04 -3.12 -9.95
CA LEU A 14 25.96 -1.71 -10.35
C LEU A 14 24.83 -1.41 -11.35
N ARG A 15 24.57 -2.32 -12.30
CA ARG A 15 23.46 -2.20 -13.26
C ARG A 15 22.10 -2.20 -12.59
N ALA A 16 21.88 -3.07 -11.60
CA ALA A 16 20.63 -3.16 -10.85
C ALA A 16 20.40 -1.90 -10.00
N ARG A 17 21.45 -1.37 -9.36
CA ARG A 17 21.39 -0.11 -8.60
C ARG A 17 21.08 1.08 -9.51
N ASN A 18 21.70 1.19 -10.69
CA ASN A 18 21.43 2.25 -11.65
C ASN A 18 19.99 2.17 -12.19
N LYS A 19 19.49 0.95 -12.44
CA LYS A 19 18.10 0.73 -12.88
C LYS A 19 17.11 1.18 -11.80
N ALA A 20 17.35 0.81 -10.54
CA ALA A 20 16.52 1.24 -9.41
C ALA A 20 16.55 2.77 -9.22
N ALA A 21 17.75 3.40 -9.30
CA ALA A 21 17.90 4.83 -9.16
C ALA A 21 17.16 5.63 -10.26
N ILE A 22 17.18 5.16 -11.52
CA ILE A 22 16.42 5.79 -12.61
C ILE A 22 14.91 5.62 -12.36
N ARG A 23 14.45 4.43 -11.97
CA ARG A 23 13.05 4.18 -11.63
C ARG A 23 12.57 5.13 -10.55
N GLN A 24 13.32 5.27 -9.46
CA GLN A 24 12.98 6.17 -8.36
C GLN A 24 12.93 7.64 -8.79
N ARG A 25 13.86 8.09 -9.65
CA ARG A 25 13.82 9.45 -10.22
C ARG A 25 12.55 9.70 -11.02
N ILE A 26 12.08 8.71 -11.81
CA ILE A 26 10.82 8.80 -12.57
C ILE A 26 9.64 8.93 -11.61
N VAL A 27 9.53 8.06 -10.60
CA VAL A 27 8.46 8.07 -9.60
C VAL A 27 8.43 9.42 -8.86
N THR A 28 9.57 9.87 -8.33
CA THR A 28 9.68 11.16 -7.62
C THR A 28 9.24 12.33 -8.50
N ALA A 29 9.67 12.35 -9.77
CA ALA A 29 9.29 13.39 -10.72
C ALA A 29 7.78 13.36 -11.02
N ALA A 30 7.21 12.17 -11.19
CA ALA A 30 5.78 11.96 -11.43
C ALA A 30 4.93 12.43 -10.25
N LEU A 31 5.24 11.98 -9.03
CA LEU A 31 4.53 12.37 -7.80
C LEU A 31 4.53 13.89 -7.61
N SER A 32 5.67 14.55 -7.82
CA SER A 32 5.75 16.00 -7.74
C SER A 32 4.87 16.69 -8.79
N LEU A 33 4.74 16.16 -10.00
CA LEU A 33 3.86 16.70 -11.04
C LEU A 33 2.39 16.39 -10.75
N PHE A 34 2.06 15.20 -10.27
CA PHE A 34 0.71 14.84 -9.85
C PHE A 34 0.19 15.77 -8.75
N GLN A 35 1.06 16.15 -7.80
CA GLN A 35 0.71 17.09 -6.73
C GLN A 35 0.55 18.53 -7.22
N THR A 36 1.39 18.98 -8.14
CA THR A 36 1.44 20.41 -8.54
C THR A 36 0.53 20.72 -9.71
N LYS A 37 0.46 19.84 -10.72
CA LYS A 37 -0.35 20.01 -11.93
C LYS A 37 -1.64 19.20 -11.96
N GLY A 38 -1.74 18.20 -11.07
CA GLY A 38 -2.80 17.19 -11.09
C GLY A 38 -2.43 15.99 -11.97
N PHE A 39 -3.10 14.87 -11.70
CA PHE A 39 -2.85 13.59 -12.39
C PHE A 39 -3.17 13.68 -13.89
N GLU A 40 -4.33 14.23 -14.25
CA GLU A 40 -4.80 14.32 -15.64
C GLU A 40 -3.88 15.17 -16.54
N ALA A 41 -3.46 16.34 -16.05
CA ALA A 41 -2.60 17.26 -16.80
C ALA A 41 -1.13 16.83 -16.87
N THR A 42 -0.74 15.76 -16.17
CA THR A 42 0.62 15.23 -16.18
C THR A 42 0.80 14.25 -17.35
N THR A 43 1.85 14.44 -18.12
CA THR A 43 2.23 13.57 -19.26
C THR A 43 3.57 12.89 -19.02
N THR A 44 3.83 11.74 -19.68
CA THR A 44 5.12 11.04 -19.64
C THR A 44 6.28 11.96 -20.09
N ARG A 45 6.03 12.81 -21.10
CA ARG A 45 6.98 13.84 -21.55
C ARG A 45 7.34 14.84 -20.44
N SER A 46 6.35 15.31 -19.68
CA SER A 46 6.59 16.24 -18.56
C SER A 46 7.35 15.56 -17.43
N ILE A 47 7.07 14.28 -17.17
CA ILE A 47 7.79 13.45 -16.18
C ILE A 47 9.25 13.25 -16.61
N ALA A 48 9.50 12.87 -17.87
CA ALA A 48 10.84 12.70 -18.41
C ALA A 48 11.69 13.97 -18.26
N ARG A 49 11.11 15.11 -18.65
CA ARG A 49 11.77 16.42 -18.52
C ARG A 49 12.13 16.74 -17.07
N LYS A 50 11.20 16.51 -16.13
CA LYS A 50 11.43 16.76 -14.69
C LYS A 50 12.44 15.79 -14.10
N ALA A 51 12.45 14.53 -14.54
CA ALA A 51 13.41 13.51 -14.13
C ALA A 51 14.80 13.70 -14.78
N GLY A 52 14.97 14.62 -15.74
CA GLY A 52 16.23 14.85 -16.45
C GLY A 52 16.68 13.66 -17.32
N ILE A 53 15.72 13.00 -18.00
CA ILE A 53 15.95 11.86 -18.89
C ILE A 53 15.16 12.00 -20.18
N ALA A 54 15.53 11.24 -21.22
CA ALA A 54 14.76 11.18 -22.44
C ALA A 54 13.39 10.51 -22.22
N GLU A 55 12.34 10.93 -22.95
CA GLU A 55 11.00 10.35 -22.87
C GLU A 55 11.01 8.84 -23.17
N GLY A 56 11.77 8.40 -24.18
CA GLY A 56 11.96 6.98 -24.48
C GLY A 56 12.57 6.19 -23.33
N THR A 57 13.35 6.84 -22.46
CA THR A 57 13.87 6.19 -21.26
C THR A 57 12.72 5.91 -20.23
N VAL A 58 11.73 6.81 -20.11
CA VAL A 58 10.58 6.56 -19.24
C VAL A 58 9.85 5.30 -19.69
N PHE A 59 9.59 5.16 -21.00
CA PHE A 59 8.89 4.00 -21.56
C PHE A 59 9.62 2.66 -21.37
N ASN A 60 10.94 2.68 -21.16
CA ASN A 60 11.71 1.46 -20.79
C ASN A 60 11.41 0.98 -19.35
N TYR A 61 10.77 1.79 -18.52
CA TYR A 61 10.45 1.49 -17.11
C TYR A 61 8.95 1.39 -16.86
N PHE A 62 8.15 2.25 -17.51
CA PHE A 62 6.72 2.38 -17.31
C PHE A 62 6.05 2.72 -18.64
N ALA A 63 5.09 1.92 -19.07
CA ALA A 63 4.38 2.15 -20.33
C ALA A 63 3.42 3.35 -20.25
N THR A 64 2.89 3.66 -19.04
CA THR A 64 1.92 4.73 -18.83
C THR A 64 2.17 5.47 -17.51
N LYS A 65 1.56 6.65 -17.32
CA LYS A 65 1.61 7.37 -16.05
C LYS A 65 0.84 6.64 -14.94
N GLU A 66 -0.17 5.86 -15.30
CA GLU A 66 -0.93 5.01 -14.40
C GLU A 66 -0.06 3.91 -13.81
N GLU A 67 0.85 3.33 -14.60
CA GLU A 67 1.83 2.35 -14.10
C GLU A 67 2.82 2.97 -13.11
N ILE A 68 3.20 4.23 -13.31
CA ILE A 68 4.02 4.95 -12.33
C ILE A 68 3.25 5.16 -11.01
N ALA A 69 1.97 5.49 -11.11
CA ALA A 69 1.10 5.65 -9.94
C ALA A 69 0.89 4.32 -9.21
N LEU A 70 0.62 3.22 -9.93
CA LEU A 70 0.50 1.89 -9.35
C LEU A 70 1.78 1.45 -8.65
N HIS A 71 2.94 1.72 -9.26
CA HIS A 71 4.23 1.40 -8.65
C HIS A 71 4.45 2.14 -7.32
N PHE A 72 3.99 3.38 -7.20
CA PHE A 72 4.01 4.09 -5.92
C PHE A 72 3.15 3.39 -4.86
N PHE A 73 1.96 2.89 -5.21
CA PHE A 73 1.13 2.13 -4.29
C PHE A 73 1.72 0.74 -3.96
N GLU A 74 2.47 0.13 -4.89
CA GLU A 74 3.24 -1.08 -4.61
C GLU A 74 4.32 -0.84 -3.56
N GLU A 75 5.08 0.26 -3.70
CA GLU A 75 6.10 0.66 -2.71
C GLU A 75 5.48 0.96 -1.34
N GLU A 76 4.31 1.61 -1.31
CA GLU A 76 3.56 1.89 -0.10
C GLU A 76 3.15 0.60 0.62
N VAL A 77 2.55 -0.35 -0.09
CA VAL A 77 2.16 -1.65 0.47
C VAL A 77 3.36 -2.44 0.97
N ASP A 78 4.45 -2.49 0.19
CA ASP A 78 5.68 -3.18 0.59
C ASP A 78 6.30 -2.55 1.85
N HIS A 79 6.28 -1.21 1.94
CA HIS A 79 6.73 -0.48 3.13
C HIS A 79 5.89 -0.82 4.37
N ALA A 80 4.57 -0.82 4.24
CA ALA A 80 3.66 -1.12 5.35
C ALA A 80 3.80 -2.57 5.83
N ILE A 81 3.90 -3.53 4.91
CA ILE A 81 4.15 -4.93 5.23
C ILE A 81 5.48 -5.09 5.97
N ALA A 82 6.56 -4.47 5.47
CA ALA A 82 7.87 -4.51 6.12
C ALA A 82 7.83 -3.90 7.53
N THR A 83 7.12 -2.78 7.71
CA THR A 83 6.97 -2.13 9.02
C THR A 83 6.35 -3.07 10.06
N VAL A 84 5.37 -3.88 9.67
CA VAL A 84 4.75 -4.85 10.59
C VAL A 84 5.63 -6.07 10.79
N ARG A 85 6.19 -6.66 9.72
CA ARG A 85 7.02 -7.89 9.78
C ARG A 85 8.31 -7.69 10.56
N ASP A 86 8.97 -6.55 10.37
CA ASP A 86 10.30 -6.28 10.94
C ASP A 86 10.21 -5.72 12.36
N ASN A 87 9.00 -5.44 12.88
CA ASN A 87 8.80 -4.95 14.23
C ASN A 87 8.68 -6.11 15.24
N PRO A 88 9.70 -6.34 16.11
CA PRO A 88 9.66 -7.44 17.07
C PRO A 88 8.51 -7.36 18.09
N ARG A 89 8.00 -6.14 18.36
CA ARG A 89 6.89 -5.92 19.30
C ARG A 89 5.58 -6.45 18.71
N LEU A 90 5.40 -6.32 17.41
CA LEU A 90 4.16 -6.75 16.72
C LEU A 90 4.06 -8.26 16.53
N ARG A 91 5.17 -9.02 16.62
CA ARG A 91 5.14 -10.48 16.44
C ARG A 91 4.17 -11.20 17.37
N LYS A 92 4.03 -10.71 18.61
CA LYS A 92 3.14 -11.29 19.64
C LYS A 92 1.95 -10.39 19.96
N ALA A 93 1.80 -9.28 19.26
CA ALA A 93 0.70 -8.37 19.44
C ALA A 93 -0.63 -8.98 18.98
N PRO A 94 -1.76 -8.58 19.55
CA PRO A 94 -3.07 -8.98 19.06
C PRO A 94 -3.33 -8.45 17.65
N LEU A 95 -4.32 -9.05 16.96
CA LEU A 95 -4.60 -8.77 15.55
C LEU A 95 -4.91 -7.28 15.30
N GLU A 96 -5.70 -6.67 16.18
CA GLU A 96 -6.07 -5.26 16.09
C GLU A 96 -4.85 -4.33 16.12
N GLU A 97 -3.84 -4.61 16.95
CA GLU A 97 -2.60 -3.83 16.99
C GLU A 97 -1.76 -3.99 15.71
N LYS A 98 -1.71 -5.22 15.15
CA LYS A 98 -1.02 -5.48 13.88
C LYS A 98 -1.69 -4.75 12.72
N LEU A 99 -3.03 -4.82 12.64
CA LEU A 99 -3.82 -4.14 11.61
C LEU A 99 -3.75 -2.62 11.76
N PHE A 100 -3.77 -2.11 13.01
CA PHE A 100 -3.59 -0.69 13.28
C PHE A 100 -2.23 -0.20 12.77
N ALA A 101 -1.14 -0.89 13.11
CA ALA A 101 0.20 -0.55 12.68
C ALA A 101 0.37 -0.60 11.15
N LEU A 102 -0.26 -1.59 10.50
CA LEU A 102 -0.29 -1.71 9.04
C LEU A 102 -0.90 -0.46 8.41
N VAL A 103 -2.12 -0.12 8.81
CA VAL A 103 -2.86 1.03 8.24
C VAL A 103 -2.21 2.36 8.62
N GLN A 104 -1.74 2.52 9.86
CA GLN A 104 -1.03 3.73 10.27
C GLN A 104 0.21 3.96 9.41
N SER A 105 1.03 2.93 9.17
CA SER A 105 2.21 3.02 8.31
C SER A 105 1.85 3.41 6.88
N GLN A 106 0.74 2.90 6.33
CA GLN A 106 0.22 3.29 5.03
C GLN A 106 -0.16 4.77 4.99
N LEU A 107 -0.97 5.23 5.96
CA LEU A 107 -1.38 6.63 6.02
C LEU A 107 -0.20 7.59 6.20
N GLU A 108 0.81 7.22 7.00
CA GLU A 108 2.05 7.99 7.17
C GLU A 108 2.84 8.09 5.86
N TYR A 109 2.93 6.99 5.10
CA TYR A 109 3.58 6.97 3.78
C TYR A 109 2.84 7.84 2.75
N LEU A 110 1.51 7.81 2.79
CA LEU A 110 0.64 8.57 1.88
C LEU A 110 0.55 10.06 2.21
N ALA A 111 0.72 10.45 3.48
CA ALA A 111 0.47 11.81 3.97
C ALA A 111 1.22 12.92 3.20
N PRO A 112 2.51 12.77 2.81
CA PRO A 112 3.19 13.77 1.99
C PRO A 112 2.59 13.96 0.59
N HIS A 113 1.73 13.02 0.16
CA HIS A 113 1.16 12.93 -1.19
C HIS A 113 -0.37 13.09 -1.22
N GLU A 114 -0.99 13.60 -0.16
CA GLU A 114 -2.45 13.66 0.04
C GLU A 114 -3.21 14.21 -1.19
N ARG A 115 -2.72 15.30 -1.80
CA ARG A 115 -3.36 15.88 -2.98
C ARG A 115 -3.34 14.94 -4.19
N PHE A 116 -2.24 14.21 -4.39
CA PHE A 116 -2.16 13.18 -5.43
C PHE A 116 -3.10 12.01 -5.12
N ILE A 117 -3.12 11.55 -3.86
CA ILE A 117 -3.99 10.43 -3.44
C ILE A 117 -5.46 10.76 -3.68
N GLY A 118 -5.89 11.99 -3.35
CA GLY A 118 -7.26 12.44 -3.65
C GLY A 118 -7.58 12.40 -5.14
N ALA A 119 -6.67 12.88 -5.99
CA ALA A 119 -6.83 12.83 -7.44
C ALA A 119 -6.83 11.39 -7.99
N ALA A 120 -5.93 10.54 -7.49
CA ALA A 120 -5.85 9.12 -7.86
C ALA A 120 -7.12 8.35 -7.42
N PHE A 121 -7.67 8.69 -6.25
CA PHE A 121 -8.92 8.09 -5.76
C PHE A 121 -10.10 8.44 -6.67
N VAL A 122 -10.23 9.71 -7.07
CA VAL A 122 -11.27 10.14 -8.03
C VAL A 122 -11.09 9.44 -9.38
N GLU A 123 -9.85 9.33 -9.87
CA GLU A 123 -9.54 8.59 -11.11
C GLU A 123 -9.91 7.11 -11.00
N ALA A 124 -9.60 6.49 -9.86
CA ALA A 124 -9.88 5.08 -9.57
C ALA A 124 -11.39 4.73 -9.59
N LEU A 125 -12.26 5.71 -9.34
CA LEU A 125 -13.72 5.53 -9.39
C LEU A 125 -14.28 5.52 -10.83
N LYS A 126 -13.52 5.91 -11.83
CA LYS A 126 -13.97 5.86 -13.23
C LYS A 126 -14.10 4.40 -13.67
N PRO A 127 -15.16 4.01 -14.39
CA PRO A 127 -15.44 2.60 -14.72
C PRO A 127 -14.32 1.88 -15.51
N ALA A 128 -13.55 2.60 -16.32
CA ALA A 128 -12.46 2.04 -17.13
C ALA A 128 -11.07 2.34 -16.57
N SER A 129 -10.97 2.81 -15.33
CA SER A 129 -9.68 3.22 -14.76
C SER A 129 -8.80 2.01 -14.45
N SER A 130 -7.56 2.07 -14.92
CA SER A 130 -6.53 1.09 -14.54
C SER A 130 -6.05 1.25 -13.09
N LEU A 131 -6.33 2.40 -12.44
CA LEU A 131 -6.06 2.65 -11.03
C LEU A 131 -7.17 2.13 -10.11
N GLY A 132 -8.29 1.65 -10.65
CA GLY A 132 -9.39 1.11 -9.86
C GLY A 132 -8.92 0.01 -8.92
N PRO A 133 -9.38 -0.01 -7.64
CA PRO A 133 -8.92 -0.97 -6.64
C PRO A 133 -9.31 -2.42 -6.98
N PHE A 134 -10.18 -2.61 -7.96
CA PHE A 134 -10.62 -3.91 -8.49
C PHE A 134 -10.23 -4.11 -9.96
N SER A 135 -9.41 -3.21 -10.54
CA SER A 135 -8.93 -3.36 -11.91
C SER A 135 -7.98 -4.57 -12.02
N HIS A 136 -7.84 -5.10 -13.24
CA HIS A 136 -6.86 -6.17 -13.49
C HIS A 136 -5.42 -5.71 -13.23
N ARG A 137 -5.10 -4.44 -13.49
CA ARG A 137 -3.75 -3.89 -13.24
C ARG A 137 -3.41 -3.76 -11.75
N SER A 138 -4.39 -3.56 -10.88
CA SER A 138 -4.21 -3.52 -9.41
C SER A 138 -4.31 -4.90 -8.75
N GLU A 139 -4.55 -5.96 -9.53
CA GLU A 139 -4.79 -7.31 -9.02
C GLU A 139 -3.60 -7.85 -8.22
N GLU A 140 -2.39 -7.72 -8.75
CA GLU A 140 -1.18 -8.21 -8.08
C GLU A 140 -0.93 -7.47 -6.76
N LEU A 141 -1.08 -6.15 -6.77
CA LEU A 141 -1.01 -5.32 -5.57
C LEU A 141 -2.03 -5.78 -4.52
N ARG A 142 -3.29 -5.93 -4.94
CA ARG A 142 -4.37 -6.38 -4.06
C ARG A 142 -4.11 -7.78 -3.52
N HIS A 143 -3.67 -8.73 -4.34
CA HIS A 143 -3.35 -10.09 -3.89
C HIS A 143 -2.23 -10.10 -2.86
N ARG A 144 -1.18 -9.32 -3.06
CA ARG A 144 -0.07 -9.18 -2.11
C ARG A 144 -0.55 -8.64 -0.75
N TYR A 145 -1.34 -7.57 -0.78
CA TYR A 145 -1.90 -6.97 0.42
C TYR A 145 -2.85 -7.91 1.15
N LEU A 146 -3.81 -8.50 0.43
CA LEU A 146 -4.77 -9.45 1.00
C LEU A 146 -4.09 -10.72 1.53
N GLY A 147 -3.06 -11.20 0.85
CA GLY A 147 -2.26 -12.33 1.31
C GLY A 147 -1.60 -12.04 2.66
N PHE A 148 -1.00 -10.86 2.81
CA PHE A 148 -0.43 -10.46 4.10
C PHE A 148 -1.47 -10.29 5.21
N VAL A 149 -2.60 -9.67 4.91
CA VAL A 149 -3.71 -9.55 5.86
C VAL A 149 -4.23 -10.93 6.26
N GLN A 150 -4.34 -11.88 5.31
CA GLN A 150 -4.70 -13.27 5.60
C GLN A 150 -3.70 -13.93 6.56
N GLU A 151 -2.39 -13.75 6.35
CA GLU A 151 -1.36 -14.25 7.27
C GLU A 151 -1.60 -13.73 8.70
N LEU A 152 -1.90 -12.44 8.86
CA LEU A 152 -2.18 -11.84 10.18
C LEU A 152 -3.42 -12.44 10.86
N PHE A 153 -4.48 -12.69 10.10
CA PHE A 153 -5.69 -13.35 10.62
C PHE A 153 -5.40 -14.79 11.05
N GLU A 154 -4.67 -15.56 10.25
CA GLU A 154 -4.31 -16.95 10.53
C GLU A 154 -3.41 -17.10 11.75
N GLU A 155 -2.41 -16.25 11.90
CA GLU A 155 -1.54 -16.20 13.07
C GLU A 155 -2.31 -15.91 14.37
N SER A 156 -3.37 -15.11 14.28
CA SER A 156 -4.13 -14.67 15.45
C SER A 156 -5.29 -15.60 15.81
N THR A 157 -5.69 -16.50 14.89
CA THR A 157 -6.80 -17.46 15.10
C THR A 157 -6.44 -18.91 14.74
N PRO A 158 -5.34 -19.47 15.28
CA PRO A 158 -4.73 -20.72 14.78
C PRO A 158 -5.55 -22.00 14.96
N LYS A 159 -6.70 -21.98 15.65
CA LYS A 159 -7.50 -23.18 15.98
C LYS A 159 -8.86 -23.25 15.30
N ARG A 160 -9.21 -22.30 14.47
CA ARG A 160 -10.51 -22.29 13.80
C ARG A 160 -10.33 -22.68 12.33
N LYS A 161 -11.08 -23.70 11.88
CA LYS A 161 -11.20 -23.97 10.44
C LYS A 161 -11.70 -22.69 9.77
N PRO A 162 -11.09 -22.25 8.66
CA PRO A 162 -11.59 -21.10 7.93
C PRO A 162 -12.98 -21.44 7.40
N GLY A 163 -13.99 -20.90 8.03
CA GLY A 163 -15.40 -21.06 7.68
C GLY A 163 -16.19 -19.84 8.13
N GLY A 164 -17.22 -19.48 7.37
CA GLY A 164 -18.05 -18.33 7.67
C GLY A 164 -17.33 -16.99 7.49
N LEU A 165 -17.60 -16.04 8.37
CA LEU A 165 -17.13 -14.67 8.27
C LEU A 165 -15.59 -14.53 8.27
N ALA A 166 -14.87 -15.44 8.93
CA ALA A 166 -13.40 -15.45 8.99
C ALA A 166 -12.74 -15.65 7.61
N PHE A 167 -13.39 -16.36 6.70
CA PHE A 167 -12.92 -16.53 5.32
C PHE A 167 -12.93 -15.20 4.53
N TRP A 168 -13.90 -14.34 4.83
CA TRP A 168 -14.05 -13.04 4.16
C TRP A 168 -13.28 -11.90 4.85
N GLY A 169 -12.60 -12.18 5.98
CA GLY A 169 -11.89 -11.17 6.77
C GLY A 169 -10.99 -10.24 5.97
N PRO A 170 -10.05 -10.74 5.15
CA PRO A 170 -9.18 -9.90 4.33
C PRO A 170 -9.93 -9.04 3.32
N GLN A 171 -10.98 -9.57 2.66
CA GLN A 171 -11.78 -8.84 1.69
C GLN A 171 -12.60 -7.73 2.35
N VAL A 172 -13.20 -8.01 3.51
CA VAL A 172 -13.91 -7.01 4.31
C VAL A 172 -12.92 -5.93 4.78
N PHE A 173 -11.73 -6.33 5.21
CA PHE A 173 -10.69 -5.39 5.61
C PHE A 173 -10.21 -4.50 4.46
N TRP A 174 -10.11 -5.03 3.24
CA TRP A 174 -9.80 -4.23 2.05
C TRP A 174 -10.83 -3.14 1.80
N ILE A 175 -12.11 -3.49 1.81
CA ILE A 175 -13.21 -2.51 1.65
C ILE A 175 -13.19 -1.48 2.77
N TYR A 176 -12.98 -1.95 4.01
CA TYR A 176 -12.82 -1.07 5.16
C TYR A 176 -11.66 -0.07 4.97
N TYR A 177 -10.50 -0.55 4.53
CA TYR A 177 -9.33 0.29 4.26
C TYR A 177 -9.61 1.35 3.20
N LEU A 178 -10.29 1.01 2.12
CA LEU A 178 -10.68 1.99 1.09
C LEU A 178 -11.64 3.05 1.65
N GLY A 179 -12.59 2.65 2.48
CA GLY A 179 -13.48 3.58 3.18
C GLY A 179 -12.74 4.49 4.17
N LEU A 180 -11.79 3.92 4.91
CA LEU A 180 -10.93 4.68 5.82
C LEU A 180 -10.04 5.68 5.08
N LEU A 181 -9.48 5.30 3.93
CA LEU A 181 -8.69 6.20 3.09
C LEU A 181 -9.54 7.39 2.59
N LEU A 182 -10.79 7.14 2.20
CA LEU A 182 -11.73 8.20 1.85
C LEU A 182 -12.01 9.12 3.04
N PHE A 183 -12.24 8.56 4.23
CA PHE A 183 -12.42 9.33 5.45
C PHE A 183 -11.19 10.18 5.78
N TRP A 184 -9.99 9.60 5.68
CA TRP A 184 -8.71 10.27 5.88
C TRP A 184 -8.52 11.47 4.95
N LEU A 185 -8.87 11.34 3.66
CA LEU A 185 -8.79 12.44 2.69
C LEU A 185 -9.68 13.63 3.07
N HIS A 186 -10.81 13.39 3.75
CA HIS A 186 -11.75 14.43 4.18
C HIS A 186 -11.56 14.87 5.63
N ASP A 187 -10.69 14.23 6.40
CA ASP A 187 -10.41 14.58 7.78
C ASP A 187 -9.58 15.88 7.83
N THR A 188 -10.15 16.93 8.37
CA THR A 188 -9.50 18.25 8.55
C THR A 188 -8.92 18.44 9.94
N SER A 189 -9.02 17.45 10.82
CA SER A 189 -8.47 17.54 12.18
C SER A 189 -6.93 17.58 12.18
N PRO A 190 -6.32 18.21 13.20
CA PRO A 190 -4.87 18.27 13.30
C PRO A 190 -4.23 16.87 13.24
N ARG A 191 -3.26 16.69 12.33
CA ARG A 191 -2.58 15.40 12.10
C ARG A 191 -3.54 14.22 11.86
N LYS A 192 -4.74 14.48 11.31
CA LYS A 192 -5.74 13.44 11.01
C LYS A 192 -6.12 12.59 12.25
N GLN A 193 -6.15 13.22 13.42
CA GLN A 193 -6.41 12.52 14.69
C GLN A 193 -7.80 11.85 14.75
N ASN A 194 -8.80 12.39 14.04
CA ASN A 194 -10.13 11.76 13.97
C ASN A 194 -10.06 10.44 13.20
N THR A 195 -9.26 10.37 12.14
CA THR A 195 -9.03 9.13 11.38
C THR A 195 -8.34 8.07 12.24
N LEU A 196 -7.30 8.46 13.00
CA LEU A 196 -6.59 7.52 13.87
C LEU A 196 -7.49 7.02 15.01
N ALA A 197 -8.30 7.91 15.62
CA ALA A 197 -9.26 7.53 16.65
C ALA A 197 -10.38 6.61 16.10
N PHE A 198 -10.84 6.88 14.88
CA PHE A 198 -11.81 6.01 14.20
C PHE A 198 -11.20 4.63 13.89
N LEU A 199 -9.97 4.60 13.36
CA LEU A 199 -9.23 3.37 13.08
C LEU A 199 -9.11 2.50 14.34
N ASP A 200 -8.64 3.06 15.46
CA ASP A 200 -8.46 2.36 16.73
C ASP A 200 -9.77 1.72 17.23
N ARG A 201 -10.84 2.52 17.32
CA ARG A 201 -12.13 2.05 17.82
C ARG A 201 -12.77 1.01 16.91
N SER A 202 -12.76 1.23 15.60
CA SER A 202 -13.40 0.34 14.63
C SER A 202 -12.66 -0.99 14.49
N LEU A 203 -11.32 -1.02 14.59
CA LEU A 203 -10.55 -2.26 14.62
C LEU A 203 -10.85 -3.08 15.88
N THR A 204 -10.85 -2.44 17.05
CA THR A 204 -11.20 -3.13 18.30
C THR A 204 -12.57 -3.80 18.21
N MET A 205 -13.58 -3.08 17.70
CA MET A 205 -14.93 -3.64 17.53
C MET A 205 -14.98 -4.72 16.43
N GLY A 206 -14.36 -4.46 15.27
CA GLY A 206 -14.37 -5.38 14.14
C GLY A 206 -13.68 -6.70 14.46
N VAL A 207 -12.48 -6.65 15.03
CA VAL A 207 -11.74 -7.87 15.41
C VAL A 207 -12.49 -8.65 16.49
N ALA A 208 -13.11 -7.99 17.47
CA ALA A 208 -13.94 -8.65 18.47
C ALA A 208 -15.11 -9.43 17.83
N LEU A 209 -15.79 -8.87 16.83
CA LEU A 209 -16.85 -9.56 16.09
C LEU A 209 -16.32 -10.80 15.34
N PHE A 210 -15.12 -10.71 14.73
CA PHE A 210 -14.51 -11.83 14.01
C PHE A 210 -13.99 -12.93 14.94
N THR A 211 -13.47 -12.57 16.13
CA THR A 211 -12.84 -13.52 17.06
C THR A 211 -13.81 -14.14 18.05
N GLN A 212 -14.84 -13.40 18.49
CA GLN A 212 -15.81 -13.83 19.50
C GLN A 212 -17.13 -14.32 18.91
N GLY A 213 -17.39 -14.08 17.63
CA GLY A 213 -18.63 -14.48 16.96
C GLY A 213 -18.85 -16.00 17.02
N LYS A 214 -19.78 -16.43 17.81
CA LYS A 214 -20.40 -17.76 17.76
C LYS A 214 -21.44 -17.72 16.64
N TRP A 215 -21.01 -17.96 15.39
CA TRP A 215 -21.92 -18.15 14.26
C TRP A 215 -21.89 -19.59 13.81
#